data_fa5dba01862c472a3437dcaf20d4d188
#
_entry.id   fa5dba01862c472a3437dcaf20d4d188
#
_cell.length_a   1.000
_cell.length_b   1.000
_cell.length_c   1.000
_cell.angle_alpha   90.00
_cell.angle_beta   90.00
_cell.angle_gamma   90.00
#
_symmetry.space_group_name_H-M   'P 1'
#
loop_
_entity.id
_entity.type
_entity.pdbx_description
1 polymer ?
#
loop_
_entity_poly.entity_id
_entity_poly.type
_entity_poly.pdbx_seq_one_letter_code
_entity_poly.pdbx_strand_id
1 'polypeptide(L)'
;LALRHADAPPYTYHPGSEDKRITAVIDYMAAHLDANISLDELATLTGLSRFHLLRVFRAATGLPPHAYFNHMRLRRAKRMLFDGSSIADAAAATGFSDQSHLNRHFKGMWGVSPGAFIANLDQTSPKIPK
;
A
#
# COMPACT_ATOMS: atom_id res chain seq x y z
N LEU A 1 2.68 -11.04 10.17
CA LEU A 1 2.80 -10.49 10.29
C LEU A 1 3.01 -10.18 10.20
N ALA A 2 3.05 -10.73 10.34
CA ALA A 2 3.18 -10.28 10.53
C ALA A 2 3.15 -10.21 10.66
N LEU A 3 2.99 -10.87 11.06
CA LEU A 3 2.88 -10.59 11.46
C LEU A 3 2.70 -10.77 11.41
N ARG A 4 2.68 -11.16 11.72
CA ARG A 4 2.47 -11.07 11.94
C ARG A 4 2.28 -11.33 11.85
N HIS A 5 2.23 -12.20 12.12
CA HIS A 5 2.07 -12.19 12.36
C HIS A 5 2.29 -12.54 12.43
N ALA A 6 2.58 -13.20 12.81
CA ALA A 6 2.87 -13.45 12.94
C ALA A 6 2.82 -13.71 13.31
N ASP A 7 2.82 -14.13 13.70
CA ASP A 7 2.58 -14.00 13.95
C ASP A 7 1.71 -13.75 14.35
N ALA A 8 1.88 -14.72 14.63
CA ALA A 8 0.58 -14.33 14.89
C ALA A 8 0.56 -13.13 15.67
N PRO A 9 -0.08 -12.29 15.26
CA PRO A 9 -0.15 -11.09 15.99
C PRO A 9 -0.79 -11.37 17.33
N PRO A 10 -0.34 -10.72 18.33
CA PRO A 10 -1.06 -10.70 19.57
C PRO A 10 -2.46 -10.13 19.39
N TYR A 11 -2.69 -9.48 18.27
CA TYR A 11 -4.00 -8.96 17.98
C TYR A 11 -4.95 -10.11 17.68
N THR A 12 -6.04 -10.18 18.40
CA THR A 12 -7.08 -11.16 18.14
C THR A 12 -8.13 -10.53 17.24
N TYR A 13 -8.27 -11.10 16.09
CA TYR A 13 -9.22 -10.63 15.11
C TYR A 13 -10.63 -11.01 15.55
N HIS A 14 -11.50 -10.04 15.70
CA HIS A 14 -12.89 -10.25 16.07
C HIS A 14 -13.78 -9.97 14.88
N PRO A 15 -14.32 -11.00 14.22
CA PRO A 15 -15.25 -10.77 13.12
C PRO A 15 -16.49 -10.04 13.62
N GLY A 16 -16.79 -8.93 13.06
CA GLY A 16 -17.93 -8.14 13.47
C GLY A 16 -18.02 -6.84 12.71
N SER A 17 -18.74 -5.88 13.27
CA SER A 17 -18.97 -4.60 12.59
C SER A 17 -17.69 -3.81 12.37
N GLU A 18 -16.73 -3.89 13.29
CA GLU A 18 -15.45 -3.20 13.16
C GLU A 18 -14.62 -3.80 12.05
N ASP A 19 -14.61 -5.12 11.92
CA ASP A 19 -13.90 -5.79 10.83
C ASP A 19 -14.47 -5.40 9.48
N LYS A 20 -15.78 -5.34 9.36
CA LYS A 20 -16.44 -4.91 8.12
C LYS A 20 -16.08 -3.48 7.79
N ARG A 21 -15.97 -2.62 8.80
CA ARG A 21 -15.58 -1.23 8.60
C ARG A 21 -14.15 -1.13 8.10
N ILE A 22 -13.24 -1.91 8.67
CA ILE A 22 -11.84 -1.91 8.24
C ILE A 22 -11.72 -2.47 6.83
N THR A 23 -12.45 -3.54 6.52
CA THR A 23 -12.48 -4.07 5.16
C THR A 23 -13.00 -3.01 4.18
N ALA A 24 -14.03 -2.27 4.56
CA ALA A 24 -14.57 -1.20 3.72
C ALA A 24 -13.54 -0.10 3.46
N VAL A 25 -12.74 0.25 4.49
CA VAL A 25 -11.67 1.22 4.31
C VAL A 25 -10.62 0.71 3.32
N ILE A 26 -10.20 -0.53 3.48
CA ILE A 26 -9.19 -1.12 2.60
C ILE A 26 -9.70 -1.21 1.17
N ASP A 27 -10.95 -1.61 0.98
CA ASP A 27 -11.57 -1.66 -0.36
C ASP A 27 -11.66 -0.27 -0.98
N TYR A 28 -12.01 0.73 -0.17
CA TYR A 28 -12.07 2.11 -0.64
C TYR A 28 -10.70 2.61 -1.07
N MET A 29 -9.67 2.31 -0.26
CA MET A 29 -8.29 2.65 -0.61
C MET A 29 -7.86 2.00 -1.92
N ALA A 30 -8.16 0.71 -2.07
CA ALA A 30 -7.78 -0.03 -3.28
C ALA A 30 -8.45 0.55 -4.54
N ALA A 31 -9.65 1.06 -4.40
CA ALA A 31 -10.39 1.66 -5.52
C ALA A 31 -9.94 3.09 -5.84
N HIS A 32 -9.17 3.73 -4.96
CA HIS A 32 -8.82 5.15 -5.08
C HIS A 32 -7.33 5.38 -4.87
N LEU A 33 -6.47 4.51 -5.41
CA LEU A 33 -5.03 4.61 -5.21
C LEU A 33 -4.44 5.91 -5.73
N ASP A 34 -5.02 6.47 -6.78
CA ASP A 34 -4.54 7.70 -7.40
C ASP A 34 -5.10 8.97 -6.75
N ALA A 35 -5.94 8.83 -5.76
CA ALA A 35 -6.60 9.96 -5.10
C ALA A 35 -5.98 10.26 -3.75
N ASN A 36 -6.13 11.50 -3.30
CA ASN A 36 -5.78 11.88 -1.94
C ASN A 36 -6.96 11.52 -1.04
N ILE A 37 -6.73 10.58 -0.15
CA ILE A 37 -7.75 10.15 0.80
C ILE A 37 -7.42 10.75 2.16
N SER A 38 -8.37 11.50 2.71
CA SER A 38 -8.19 12.09 4.03
C SER A 38 -8.69 11.15 5.13
N LEU A 39 -8.19 11.34 6.33
CA LEU A 39 -8.68 10.60 7.48
C LEU A 39 -10.14 10.91 7.74
N ASP A 40 -10.58 12.15 7.47
CA ASP A 40 -11.98 12.53 7.63
C ASP A 40 -12.89 11.76 6.67
N GLU A 41 -12.46 11.54 5.44
CA GLU A 41 -13.21 10.72 4.49
C GLU A 41 -13.39 9.31 5.02
N LEU A 42 -12.34 8.72 5.56
CA LEU A 42 -12.40 7.37 6.09
C LEU A 42 -13.26 7.29 7.35
N ALA A 43 -13.19 8.31 8.19
CA ALA A 43 -14.03 8.40 9.37
C ALA A 43 -15.50 8.49 8.97
N THR A 44 -15.81 9.30 7.96
CA THR A 44 -17.16 9.41 7.43
C THR A 44 -17.65 8.08 6.87
N LEU A 45 -16.80 7.41 6.10
CA LEU A 45 -17.13 6.12 5.50
C LEU A 45 -17.50 5.07 6.55
N THR A 46 -16.81 5.08 7.68
CA THR A 46 -16.99 4.07 8.71
C THR A 46 -17.99 4.46 9.80
N GLY A 47 -18.31 5.75 9.91
CA GLY A 47 -19.12 6.25 11.02
C GLY A 47 -18.36 6.32 12.34
N LEU A 48 -17.04 6.16 12.31
CA LEU A 48 -16.18 6.23 13.50
C LEU A 48 -15.58 7.63 13.63
N SER A 49 -15.20 7.98 14.86
CA SER A 49 -14.38 9.18 15.05
C SER A 49 -12.99 8.91 14.49
N ARG A 50 -12.23 9.97 14.24
CA ARG A 50 -10.87 9.82 13.74
C ARG A 50 -10.00 9.01 14.71
N PHE A 51 -10.09 9.31 16.00
CA PHE A 51 -9.32 8.58 17.01
C PHE A 51 -9.68 7.11 17.08
N HIS A 52 -10.98 6.81 17.03
CA HIS A 52 -11.43 5.43 17.07
C HIS A 52 -10.99 4.67 15.82
N LEU A 53 -11.13 5.29 14.66
CA LEU A 53 -10.68 4.70 13.40
C LEU A 53 -9.18 4.37 13.44
N LEU A 54 -8.35 5.33 13.87
CA LEU A 54 -6.92 5.10 13.96
C LEU A 54 -6.59 3.92 14.85
N ARG A 55 -7.23 3.84 16.00
CA ARG A 55 -6.98 2.76 16.95
C ARG A 55 -7.39 1.40 16.39
N VAL A 56 -8.60 1.33 15.85
CA VAL A 56 -9.13 0.08 15.32
C VAL A 56 -8.37 -0.38 14.10
N PHE A 57 -8.05 0.56 13.20
CA PHE A 57 -7.33 0.24 11.98
C PHE A 57 -5.93 -0.28 12.30
N ARG A 58 -5.22 0.39 13.20
CA ARG A 58 -3.88 -0.03 13.58
C ARG A 58 -3.89 -1.39 14.28
N ALA A 59 -4.91 -1.64 15.11
CA ALA A 59 -5.04 -2.93 15.78
C ALA A 59 -5.29 -4.05 14.75
N ALA A 60 -6.06 -3.77 13.70
CA ALA A 60 -6.40 -4.77 12.70
C ALA A 60 -5.28 -5.02 11.71
N THR A 61 -4.54 -3.99 11.32
CA THR A 61 -3.57 -4.08 10.21
C THR A 61 -2.12 -3.94 10.64
N GLY A 62 -1.87 -3.46 11.87
CA GLY A 62 -0.52 -3.18 12.34
C GLY A 62 0.01 -1.82 11.93
N LEU A 63 -0.70 -1.07 11.09
CA LEU A 63 -0.26 0.22 10.56
C LEU A 63 -1.40 1.24 10.66
N PRO A 64 -1.06 2.52 10.83
CA PRO A 64 -2.08 3.54 10.66
C PRO A 64 -2.55 3.62 9.21
N PRO A 65 -3.75 4.16 8.95
CA PRO A 65 -4.31 4.18 7.60
C PRO A 65 -3.39 4.80 6.56
N HIS A 66 -2.75 5.93 6.87
CA HIS A 66 -1.86 6.60 5.93
C HIS A 66 -0.71 5.70 5.48
N ALA A 67 -0.07 5.03 6.43
CA ALA A 67 1.05 4.15 6.13
C ALA A 67 0.58 2.93 5.33
N TYR A 68 -0.57 2.39 5.69
CA TYR A 68 -1.16 1.26 4.97
C TYR A 68 -1.45 1.63 3.52
N PHE A 69 -2.08 2.79 3.31
CA PHE A 69 -2.39 3.27 1.98
C PHE A 69 -1.13 3.48 1.14
N ASN A 70 -0.09 4.05 1.76
CA ASN A 70 1.18 4.24 1.07
C ASN A 70 1.80 2.92 0.65
N HIS A 71 1.72 1.90 1.49
CA HIS A 71 2.18 0.54 1.15
C HIS A 71 1.41 -0.04 -0.03
N MET A 72 0.09 0.16 -0.05
CA MET A 72 -0.73 -0.32 -1.16
C MET A 72 -0.31 0.33 -2.48
N ARG A 73 -0.09 1.65 -2.45
CA ARG A 73 0.37 2.40 -3.62
C ARG A 73 1.70 1.87 -4.11
N LEU A 74 2.64 1.66 -3.20
CA LEU A 74 3.98 1.20 -3.57
C LEU A 74 3.95 -0.21 -4.14
N ARG A 75 3.14 -1.09 -3.56
CA ARG A 75 3.02 -2.46 -4.08
C ARG A 75 2.39 -2.46 -5.46
N ARG A 76 1.39 -1.62 -5.68
CA ARG A 76 0.78 -1.49 -7.00
C ARG A 76 1.77 -0.93 -8.02
N ALA A 77 2.54 0.09 -7.65
CA ALA A 77 3.56 0.67 -8.50
C ALA A 77 4.59 -0.39 -8.88
N LYS A 78 5.05 -1.17 -7.89
CA LYS A 78 6.02 -2.23 -8.13
C LYS A 78 5.48 -3.25 -9.13
N ARG A 79 4.22 -3.65 -8.97
CA ARG A 79 3.58 -4.58 -9.89
C ARG A 79 3.51 -4.01 -11.31
N MET A 80 3.16 -2.74 -11.42
CA MET A 80 3.10 -2.07 -12.73
C MET A 80 4.47 -2.05 -13.40
N LEU A 81 5.52 -1.75 -12.64
CA LEU A 81 6.89 -1.77 -13.16
C LEU A 81 7.29 -3.17 -13.61
N PHE A 82 6.95 -4.16 -12.81
CA PHE A 82 7.21 -5.55 -13.16
C PHE A 82 6.53 -5.93 -14.48
N ASP A 83 5.32 -5.41 -14.70
CA ASP A 83 4.53 -5.69 -15.90
C ASP A 83 4.91 -4.81 -17.10
N GLY A 84 5.91 -3.94 -16.94
CA GLY A 84 6.44 -3.17 -18.06
C GLY A 84 6.02 -1.71 -18.11
N SER A 85 5.28 -1.20 -17.13
CA SER A 85 4.90 0.21 -17.10
C SER A 85 6.12 1.09 -16.91
N SER A 86 6.08 2.30 -17.45
CA SER A 86 7.11 3.29 -17.17
C SER A 86 7.01 3.77 -15.72
N ILE A 87 8.10 4.31 -15.21
CA ILE A 87 8.11 4.86 -13.85
C ILE A 87 7.12 6.03 -13.75
N ALA A 88 7.04 6.86 -14.79
CA ALA A 88 6.10 7.98 -14.81
C ALA A 88 4.65 7.50 -14.74
N ASP A 89 4.30 6.48 -15.53
CA ASP A 89 2.95 5.94 -15.53
C ASP A 89 2.62 5.27 -14.19
N ALA A 90 3.56 4.54 -13.62
CA ALA A 90 3.36 3.91 -12.32
C ALA A 90 3.13 4.97 -11.24
N ALA A 91 3.90 6.06 -11.26
CA ALA A 91 3.73 7.15 -10.30
C ALA A 91 2.35 7.78 -10.42
N ALA A 92 1.94 8.10 -11.65
CA ALA A 92 0.65 8.74 -11.88
C ALA A 92 -0.51 7.85 -11.46
N ALA A 93 -0.46 6.57 -11.81
CA ALA A 93 -1.55 5.65 -11.52
C ALA A 93 -1.70 5.35 -10.04
N THR A 94 -0.64 5.55 -9.25
CA THR A 94 -0.65 5.23 -7.83
C THR A 94 -0.64 6.47 -6.93
N GLY A 95 -0.89 7.64 -7.52
CA GLY A 95 -1.12 8.86 -6.73
C GLY A 95 0.12 9.58 -6.23
N PHE A 96 1.30 9.20 -6.73
CA PHE A 96 2.51 9.94 -6.43
C PHE A 96 2.58 11.18 -7.35
N SER A 97 3.03 12.29 -6.79
CA SER A 97 3.01 13.55 -7.52
C SER A 97 3.91 13.53 -8.75
N ASP A 98 5.03 12.80 -8.68
CA ASP A 98 5.98 12.66 -9.79
C ASP A 98 6.88 11.46 -9.54
N GLN A 99 7.81 11.24 -10.48
CA GLN A 99 8.75 10.12 -10.38
C GLN A 99 9.65 10.24 -9.16
N SER A 100 10.08 11.45 -8.83
CA SER A 100 10.96 11.66 -7.68
C SER A 100 10.29 11.27 -6.38
N HIS A 101 9.00 11.57 -6.25
CA HIS A 101 8.20 11.22 -5.08
C HIS A 101 8.09 9.70 -4.98
N LEU A 102 7.76 9.03 -6.09
CA LEU A 102 7.71 7.56 -6.13
C LEU A 102 9.07 6.97 -5.80
N ASN A 103 10.15 7.50 -6.41
CA ASN A 103 11.51 7.00 -6.17
C ASN A 103 11.87 7.00 -4.70
N ARG A 104 11.56 8.09 -4.02
CA ARG A 104 11.89 8.27 -2.62
C ARG A 104 11.17 7.25 -1.74
N HIS A 105 9.86 7.10 -1.94
CA HIS A 105 9.07 6.17 -1.16
C HIS A 105 9.37 4.71 -1.50
N PHE A 106 9.59 4.43 -2.77
CA PHE A 106 9.92 3.08 -3.23
C PHE A 106 11.24 2.61 -2.63
N LYS A 107 12.26 3.47 -2.70
CA LYS A 107 13.57 3.16 -2.14
C LYS A 107 13.49 3.00 -0.62
N GLY A 108 12.68 3.81 0.04
CA GLY A 108 12.47 3.70 1.48
C GLY A 108 11.87 2.35 1.88
N MET A 109 11.00 1.80 1.05
CA MET A 109 10.34 0.54 1.35
C MET A 109 11.18 -0.69 0.99
N TRP A 110 11.83 -0.66 -0.17
CA TRP A 110 12.53 -1.85 -0.68
C TRP A 110 14.04 -1.71 -0.80
N GLY A 111 14.59 -0.57 -0.42
CA GLY A 111 16.04 -0.39 -0.42
C GLY A 111 16.66 -0.10 -1.78
N VAL A 112 15.89 -0.18 -2.86
CA VAL A 112 16.38 0.10 -4.21
C VAL A 112 15.40 1.03 -4.92
N SER A 113 15.90 1.80 -5.88
CA SER A 113 15.05 2.69 -6.67
C SER A 113 14.23 1.89 -7.68
N PRO A 114 13.14 2.47 -8.21
CA PRO A 114 12.40 1.84 -9.29
C PRO A 114 13.26 1.51 -10.50
N GLY A 115 14.19 2.39 -10.85
CA GLY A 115 15.12 2.14 -11.96
C GLY A 115 16.01 0.94 -11.70
N ALA A 116 16.55 0.83 -10.51
CA ALA A 116 17.39 -0.32 -10.14
C ALA A 116 16.56 -1.60 -10.11
N PHE A 117 15.32 -1.52 -9.64
CA PHE A 117 14.41 -2.67 -9.64
C PHE A 117 14.19 -3.19 -11.07
N ILE A 118 13.91 -2.30 -12.01
CA ILE A 118 13.71 -2.68 -13.41
C ILE A 118 14.98 -3.29 -13.99
N ALA A 119 16.13 -2.69 -13.73
CA ALA A 119 17.40 -3.20 -14.21
C ALA A 119 17.69 -4.60 -13.67
N ASN A 120 17.35 -4.85 -12.41
CA ASN A 120 17.52 -6.16 -11.79
C ASN A 120 16.59 -7.21 -12.40
N LEU A 121 15.42 -6.83 -12.82
CA LEU A 121 14.52 -7.75 -13.53
C LEU A 121 15.15 -8.25 -14.81
N ASP A 122 15.77 -7.36 -15.57
CA ASP A 122 16.43 -7.73 -16.81
C ASP A 122 17.60 -8.69 -16.57
N GLN A 123 18.32 -8.50 -15.46
CA GLN A 123 19.47 -9.34 -15.12
C GLN A 123 19.06 -10.69 -14.58
N THR A 124 17.95 -10.75 -13.83
CA THR A 124 17.51 -11.98 -13.17
C THR A 124 16.54 -12.79 -13.99
N SER A 125 15.94 -12.17 -14.99
CA SER A 125 15.08 -12.93 -15.90
C SER A 125 15.91 -13.96 -16.62
N PRO A 126 15.53 -15.22 -16.59
CA PRO A 126 16.24 -16.23 -17.36
C PRO A 126 16.16 -15.83 -18.83
N LYS A 127 17.30 -15.53 -19.37
CA LYS A 127 17.34 -15.27 -20.81
C LYS A 127 17.17 -16.60 -21.49
N ILE A 128 16.13 -16.68 -22.28
CA ILE A 128 15.92 -17.88 -23.05
C ILE A 128 17.06 -17.99 -24.02
N PRO A 129 17.83 -19.07 -23.98
CA PRO A 129 18.90 -19.27 -24.94
C PRO A 129 18.31 -19.30 -26.33
N LYS A 130 18.91 -18.57 -27.17
CA LYS A 130 18.46 -18.53 -28.57
C LYS A 130 19.06 -19.65 -29.36
#